data_0596e3107f8b82a2f82b6e2c1f2e7bd9
#
_entry.id   0596e3107f8b82a2f82b6e2c1f2e7bd9
#
_cell.length_a   1.000
_cell.length_b   1.000
_cell.length_c   1.000
_cell.angle_alpha   90.00
_cell.angle_beta   90.00
_cell.angle_gamma   90.00
#
_symmetry.space_group_name_H-M   'P 1'
#
loop_
_entity.id
_entity.type
_entity.pdbx_description
1 polymer ?
#
loop_
_entity_poly.entity_id
_entity_poly.type
_entity_poly.pdbx_seq_one_letter_code
_entity_poly.pdbx_strand_id
1 'polypeptide(L)'
;MKKVVILKIGEYDFDLLKEKIKTATSKHFSPATLFKEGDKVLLKPNLLLPAKPEEAIITHPIFIEAIGAIFKEIGCSVAIADSPGGFVGNKDMENIYENSQIKEIAYRQNFELLYPNQSIVADGFPLCWWVNGFKMVNLPKLKTHDIMTLTLATKNLYGCISGLHKSHLHKVHTKTDDFTNIILKLYKMIKPSLHIVDGILSLEGNGPAKRGSPRKLGAVIIADDALYCDWAISKMLGLKDDFNPLIKQAKKEGLLEEEAEIISEFQGEAIKDFKFPEAFILNRLPSPAISVFKGLFNFRLAINKAKCSGCAKCVQVCPAHAIKIHASKVTIDYKKCIMCMCCSEMCELGAVDLCESFFIKAIKALSKCRQ
;
A
#
# COMPACT_ATOMS: atom_id res chain seq x y z
N MET A 1 6.91 23.15 -10.53
CA MET A 1 5.54 22.70 -10.23
C MET A 1 5.52 21.17 -10.29
N LYS A 2 4.91 20.50 -9.32
CA LYS A 2 4.79 19.02 -9.29
C LYS A 2 3.80 18.55 -10.34
N LYS A 3 4.04 17.38 -10.91
CA LYS A 3 3.26 16.87 -12.04
C LYS A 3 2.69 15.50 -11.76
N VAL A 4 1.42 15.31 -12.12
CA VAL A 4 0.71 14.03 -12.04
C VAL A 4 0.01 13.76 -13.36
N VAL A 5 0.25 12.57 -13.94
CA VAL A 5 -0.40 12.10 -15.16
C VAL A 5 -1.25 10.88 -14.82
N ILE A 6 -2.54 10.89 -15.19
CA ILE A 6 -3.49 9.80 -14.97
C ILE A 6 -3.91 9.25 -16.32
N LEU A 7 -3.50 8.02 -16.61
CA LEU A 7 -3.80 7.30 -17.85
C LEU A 7 -4.99 6.36 -17.65
N LYS A 8 -5.78 6.17 -18.68
CA LYS A 8 -6.84 5.17 -18.73
C LYS A 8 -6.35 3.92 -19.45
N ILE A 9 -6.13 2.83 -18.69
CA ILE A 9 -5.66 1.54 -19.21
C ILE A 9 -6.51 0.44 -18.57
N GLY A 10 -7.31 -0.25 -19.37
CA GLY A 10 -8.35 -1.16 -18.89
C GLY A 10 -7.89 -2.58 -18.55
N GLU A 11 -6.68 -2.98 -18.92
CA GLU A 11 -6.19 -4.35 -18.77
C GLU A 11 -4.66 -4.41 -18.65
N TYR A 12 -4.16 -5.58 -18.22
CA TYR A 12 -2.73 -5.84 -18.11
C TYR A 12 -2.23 -6.50 -19.40
N ASP A 13 -2.09 -5.68 -20.44
CA ASP A 13 -1.40 -6.03 -21.67
C ASP A 13 0.02 -5.45 -21.65
N PHE A 14 1.03 -6.27 -21.89
CA PHE A 14 2.44 -5.89 -21.77
C PHE A 14 2.81 -4.75 -22.74
N ASP A 15 2.45 -4.90 -24.02
CA ASP A 15 2.86 -3.95 -25.06
C ASP A 15 2.10 -2.62 -24.90
N LEU A 16 0.80 -2.68 -24.64
CA LEU A 16 -0.02 -1.50 -24.36
C LEU A 16 0.48 -0.71 -23.13
N LEU A 17 0.79 -1.41 -22.04
CA LEU A 17 1.32 -0.78 -20.83
C LEU A 17 2.66 -0.13 -21.09
N LYS A 18 3.59 -0.85 -21.72
CA LYS A 18 4.92 -0.38 -22.04
C LYS A 18 4.85 0.87 -22.94
N GLU A 19 4.06 0.84 -24.02
CA GLU A 19 3.91 1.95 -24.94
C GLU A 19 3.31 3.20 -24.27
N LYS A 20 2.16 3.05 -23.61
CA LYS A 20 1.48 4.18 -22.97
C LYS A 20 2.29 4.80 -21.85
N ILE A 21 2.90 3.99 -20.97
CA ILE A 21 3.73 4.48 -19.87
C ILE A 21 5.00 5.14 -20.42
N LYS A 22 5.66 4.55 -21.40
CA LYS A 22 6.84 5.13 -22.05
C LYS A 22 6.52 6.46 -22.71
N THR A 23 5.43 6.55 -23.44
CA THR A 23 4.96 7.80 -24.08
C THR A 23 4.67 8.88 -23.05
N ALA A 24 3.92 8.58 -22.00
CA ALA A 24 3.58 9.53 -20.95
C ALA A 24 4.81 9.98 -20.16
N THR A 25 5.70 9.05 -19.78
CA THR A 25 6.93 9.40 -19.06
C THR A 25 7.86 10.25 -19.91
N SER A 26 8.05 9.93 -21.18
CA SER A 26 8.88 10.71 -22.11
C SER A 26 8.34 12.12 -22.32
N LYS A 27 7.03 12.26 -22.45
CA LYS A 27 6.37 13.55 -22.69
C LYS A 27 6.38 14.47 -21.47
N HIS A 28 6.21 13.92 -20.26
CA HIS A 28 5.90 14.73 -19.09
C HIS A 28 6.98 14.72 -18.00
N PHE A 29 7.88 13.74 -17.96
CA PHE A 29 8.85 13.55 -16.88
C PHE A 29 10.32 13.49 -17.35
N SER A 30 10.56 13.48 -18.67
CA SER A 30 11.89 13.44 -19.27
C SER A 30 12.80 12.35 -18.66
N PRO A 31 12.44 11.08 -18.74
CA PRO A 31 13.15 9.99 -18.07
C PRO A 31 14.62 9.89 -18.49
N ALA A 32 14.97 10.32 -19.71
CA ALA A 32 16.36 10.38 -20.18
C ALA A 32 17.26 11.34 -19.39
N THR A 33 16.70 12.30 -18.65
CA THR A 33 17.47 13.15 -17.73
C THR A 33 17.62 12.52 -16.36
N LEU A 34 16.67 11.68 -15.95
CA LEU A 34 16.66 10.97 -14.67
C LEU A 34 17.45 9.66 -14.71
N PHE A 35 17.41 8.95 -15.83
CA PHE A 35 18.01 7.62 -16.01
C PHE A 35 18.92 7.61 -17.25
N LYS A 36 20.09 6.99 -17.12
CA LYS A 36 21.09 6.87 -18.17
C LYS A 36 21.49 5.42 -18.36
N GLU A 37 22.06 5.10 -19.49
CA GLU A 37 22.72 3.82 -19.74
C GLU A 37 23.72 3.49 -18.62
N GLY A 38 23.69 2.26 -18.13
CA GLY A 38 24.51 1.79 -17.01
C GLY A 38 23.94 2.07 -15.61
N ASP A 39 22.88 2.87 -15.47
CA ASP A 39 22.25 3.09 -14.16
C ASP A 39 21.66 1.78 -13.59
N LYS A 40 21.71 1.66 -12.26
CA LYS A 40 21.01 0.60 -11.52
C LYS A 40 19.64 1.11 -11.10
N VAL A 41 18.59 0.54 -11.67
CA VAL A 41 17.19 0.91 -11.37
C VAL A 41 16.58 -0.13 -10.46
N LEU A 42 16.01 0.33 -9.35
CA LEU A 42 15.21 -0.49 -8.44
C LEU A 42 13.72 -0.26 -8.70
N LEU A 43 13.02 -1.28 -9.16
CA LEU A 43 11.57 -1.32 -9.16
C LEU A 43 11.10 -1.75 -7.77
N LYS A 44 10.40 -0.86 -7.07
CA LYS A 44 9.85 -1.14 -5.74
C LYS A 44 8.34 -1.34 -5.80
N PRO A 45 7.85 -2.56 -6.02
CA PRO A 45 6.42 -2.85 -5.97
C PRO A 45 5.86 -2.79 -4.55
N ASN A 46 4.59 -3.10 -4.40
CA ASN A 46 3.94 -3.43 -3.14
C ASN A 46 3.69 -4.93 -3.09
N LEU A 47 4.38 -5.64 -2.20
CA LEU A 47 4.32 -7.11 -2.04
C LEU A 47 3.97 -7.46 -0.60
N LEU A 48 2.73 -7.28 -0.20
CA LEU A 48 2.32 -7.39 1.20
C LEU A 48 2.45 -8.81 1.77
N LEU A 49 2.02 -9.81 1.00
CA LEU A 49 1.99 -11.23 1.38
C LEU A 49 1.95 -12.09 0.11
N PRO A 50 2.15 -13.42 0.19
CA PRO A 50 1.92 -14.30 -0.95
C PRO A 50 0.48 -14.18 -1.45
N ALA A 51 0.33 -13.63 -2.65
CA ALA A 51 -0.96 -13.39 -3.27
C ALA A 51 -0.88 -13.54 -4.78
N LYS A 52 -1.97 -14.00 -5.38
CA LYS A 52 -2.11 -14.06 -6.82
C LYS A 52 -2.40 -12.67 -7.40
N PRO A 53 -2.01 -12.38 -8.65
CA PRO A 53 -2.25 -11.08 -9.28
C PRO A 53 -3.73 -10.64 -9.28
N GLU A 54 -4.66 -11.58 -9.45
CA GLU A 54 -6.10 -11.34 -9.52
C GLU A 54 -6.71 -10.87 -8.20
N GLU A 55 -6.01 -11.07 -7.09
CA GLU A 55 -6.47 -10.65 -5.76
C GLU A 55 -6.30 -9.15 -5.52
N ALA A 56 -5.59 -8.44 -6.41
CA ALA A 56 -5.33 -7.00 -6.33
C ALA A 56 -4.62 -6.52 -5.02
N ILE A 57 -4.00 -7.44 -4.29
CA ILE A 57 -3.29 -7.16 -3.04
C ILE A 57 -1.89 -6.61 -3.31
N ILE A 58 -1.28 -7.09 -4.40
CA ILE A 58 0.09 -6.78 -4.82
C ILE A 58 0.11 -5.99 -6.13
N THR A 59 1.22 -5.34 -6.43
CA THR A 59 1.47 -4.77 -7.77
C THR A 59 1.52 -5.90 -8.78
N HIS A 60 0.78 -5.75 -9.88
CA HIS A 60 0.63 -6.81 -10.87
C HIS A 60 1.94 -7.11 -11.61
N PRO A 61 2.32 -8.39 -11.82
CA PRO A 61 3.61 -8.75 -12.42
C PRO A 61 3.78 -8.18 -13.84
N ILE A 62 2.78 -8.24 -14.70
CA ILE A 62 2.85 -7.65 -16.06
C ILE A 62 3.10 -6.13 -16.01
N PHE A 63 2.56 -5.43 -14.99
CA PHE A 63 2.80 -4.01 -14.79
C PHE A 63 4.29 -3.75 -14.45
N ILE A 64 4.85 -4.55 -13.54
CA ILE A 64 6.28 -4.48 -13.17
C ILE A 64 7.15 -4.79 -14.38
N GLU A 65 6.78 -5.83 -15.17
CA GLU A 65 7.49 -6.26 -16.34
C GLU A 65 7.55 -5.17 -17.42
N ALA A 66 6.42 -4.56 -17.76
CA ALA A 66 6.33 -3.50 -18.75
C ALA A 66 7.19 -2.29 -18.38
N ILE A 67 7.18 -1.89 -17.10
CA ILE A 67 7.98 -0.76 -16.61
C ILE A 67 9.47 -1.14 -16.61
N GLY A 68 9.84 -2.33 -16.17
CA GLY A 68 11.23 -2.79 -16.20
C GLY A 68 11.80 -2.84 -17.63
N ALA A 69 11.00 -3.27 -18.59
CA ALA A 69 11.39 -3.27 -19.99
C ALA A 69 11.69 -1.86 -20.56
N ILE A 70 10.96 -0.83 -20.10
CA ILE A 70 11.24 0.56 -20.47
C ILE A 70 12.67 0.96 -20.02
N PHE A 71 13.06 0.60 -18.78
CA PHE A 71 14.39 0.92 -18.26
C PHE A 71 15.50 0.06 -18.91
N LYS A 72 15.21 -1.19 -19.29
CA LYS A 72 16.14 -2.01 -20.07
C LYS A 72 16.40 -1.41 -21.45
N GLU A 73 15.40 -0.81 -22.11
CA GLU A 73 15.58 -0.10 -23.38
C GLU A 73 16.48 1.15 -23.26
N ILE A 74 16.54 1.77 -22.09
CA ILE A 74 17.47 2.89 -21.81
C ILE A 74 18.91 2.37 -21.57
N GLY A 75 19.10 1.06 -21.40
CA GLY A 75 20.40 0.46 -21.07
C GLY A 75 20.65 0.35 -19.56
N CYS A 76 19.63 0.46 -18.73
CA CYS A 76 19.76 0.30 -17.27
C CYS A 76 19.79 -1.19 -16.87
N SER A 77 20.48 -1.51 -15.78
CA SER A 77 20.27 -2.76 -15.05
C SER A 77 19.05 -2.61 -14.13
N VAL A 78 18.18 -3.63 -14.11
CA VAL A 78 16.90 -3.57 -13.38
C VAL A 78 16.88 -4.61 -12.27
N ALA A 79 16.55 -4.17 -11.06
CA ALA A 79 16.30 -5.01 -9.90
C ALA A 79 14.89 -4.81 -9.35
N ILE A 80 14.34 -5.83 -8.69
CA ILE A 80 13.04 -5.78 -8.01
C ILE A 80 13.26 -6.05 -6.53
N ALA A 81 12.71 -5.21 -5.66
CA ALA A 81 12.73 -5.42 -4.22
C ALA A 81 11.52 -4.82 -3.51
N ASP A 82 11.07 -5.50 -2.47
CA ASP A 82 10.20 -4.97 -1.43
C ASP A 82 10.56 -5.65 -0.09
N SER A 83 10.10 -5.07 1.00
CA SER A 83 10.13 -5.70 2.32
C SER A 83 8.70 -5.75 2.84
N PRO A 84 8.01 -6.88 2.71
CA PRO A 84 6.66 -7.07 3.25
C PRO A 84 6.61 -6.95 4.76
N GLY A 85 5.41 -6.79 5.33
CA GLY A 85 5.21 -6.79 6.76
C GLY A 85 5.47 -8.16 7.39
N GLY A 86 5.79 -8.18 8.69
CA GLY A 86 6.05 -9.43 9.42
C GLY A 86 7.49 -9.91 9.34
N PHE A 87 7.71 -11.14 9.78
CA PHE A 87 9.02 -11.79 9.66
C PHE A 87 9.17 -12.35 8.26
N VAL A 88 10.13 -11.82 7.52
CA VAL A 88 10.39 -12.21 6.15
C VAL A 88 11.84 -12.63 6.02
N GLY A 89 12.08 -13.93 6.08
CA GLY A 89 13.34 -14.53 5.66
C GLY A 89 13.37 -14.72 4.14
N ASN A 90 14.54 -15.14 3.60
CA ASN A 90 14.70 -15.38 2.16
C ASN A 90 13.65 -16.37 1.62
N LYS A 91 13.32 -17.42 2.41
CA LYS A 91 12.31 -18.42 2.04
C LYS A 91 10.90 -17.81 1.92
N ASP A 92 10.55 -16.88 2.81
CA ASP A 92 9.25 -16.20 2.73
C ASP A 92 9.19 -15.29 1.50
N MET A 93 10.29 -14.60 1.17
CA MET A 93 10.38 -13.78 -0.04
C MET A 93 10.30 -14.62 -1.31
N GLU A 94 10.97 -15.80 -1.35
CA GLU A 94 10.82 -16.74 -2.46
C GLU A 94 9.36 -17.12 -2.68
N ASN A 95 8.66 -17.48 -1.60
CA ASN A 95 7.24 -17.82 -1.66
C ASN A 95 6.38 -16.66 -2.18
N ILE A 96 6.71 -15.41 -1.81
CA ILE A 96 6.03 -14.22 -2.31
C ILE A 96 6.33 -14.03 -3.81
N TYR A 97 7.59 -14.10 -4.23
CA TYR A 97 7.98 -13.94 -5.63
C TYR A 97 7.38 -15.03 -6.54
N GLU A 98 7.27 -16.27 -6.06
CA GLU A 98 6.63 -17.37 -6.79
C GLU A 98 5.11 -17.16 -6.92
N ASN A 99 4.40 -16.94 -5.82
CA ASN A 99 2.94 -16.76 -5.85
C ASN A 99 2.49 -15.51 -6.62
N SER A 100 3.31 -14.47 -6.63
CA SER A 100 3.04 -13.23 -7.36
C SER A 100 3.45 -13.30 -8.84
N GLN A 101 4.03 -14.41 -9.30
CA GLN A 101 4.60 -14.59 -10.66
C GLN A 101 5.77 -13.62 -10.98
N ILE A 102 6.31 -12.93 -9.96
CA ILE A 102 7.45 -12.02 -10.16
C ILE A 102 8.72 -12.77 -10.50
N LYS A 103 8.91 -13.98 -9.96
CA LYS A 103 10.06 -14.83 -10.29
C LYS A 103 10.13 -15.18 -11.77
N GLU A 104 8.98 -15.45 -12.40
CA GLU A 104 8.87 -15.76 -13.83
C GLU A 104 9.25 -14.56 -14.71
N ILE A 105 8.68 -13.36 -14.39
CA ILE A 105 9.02 -12.16 -15.17
C ILE A 105 10.48 -11.74 -14.97
N ALA A 106 11.01 -11.86 -13.76
CA ALA A 106 12.41 -11.57 -13.48
C ALA A 106 13.36 -12.46 -14.29
N TYR A 107 13.06 -13.77 -14.36
CA TYR A 107 13.82 -14.70 -15.20
C TYR A 107 13.72 -14.33 -16.69
N ARG A 108 12.50 -14.11 -17.21
CA ARG A 108 12.26 -13.81 -18.63
C ARG A 108 12.93 -12.49 -19.08
N GLN A 109 12.94 -11.48 -18.23
CA GLN A 109 13.46 -10.15 -18.53
C GLN A 109 14.90 -9.92 -18.04
N ASN A 110 15.51 -10.92 -17.40
CA ASN A 110 16.82 -10.79 -16.75
C ASN A 110 16.84 -9.62 -15.76
N PHE A 111 15.85 -9.59 -14.86
CA PHE A 111 15.82 -8.67 -13.70
C PHE A 111 16.41 -9.35 -12.48
N GLU A 112 17.13 -8.62 -11.66
CA GLU A 112 17.68 -9.09 -10.40
C GLU A 112 16.60 -9.09 -9.32
N LEU A 113 16.43 -10.19 -8.57
CA LEU A 113 15.57 -10.23 -7.37
C LEU A 113 16.41 -9.96 -6.13
N LEU A 114 16.08 -8.91 -5.37
CA LEU A 114 16.77 -8.57 -4.14
C LEU A 114 15.97 -8.99 -2.92
N TYR A 115 16.67 -9.26 -1.82
CA TYR A 115 16.09 -9.74 -0.57
C TYR A 115 16.36 -8.75 0.56
N PRO A 116 15.39 -8.55 1.51
CA PRO A 116 15.53 -7.63 2.63
C PRO A 116 16.32 -8.25 3.79
N ASN A 117 17.40 -8.97 3.49
CA ASN A 117 18.21 -9.74 4.43
C ASN A 117 19.26 -8.92 5.18
N GLN A 118 19.49 -7.68 4.77
CA GLN A 118 20.42 -6.75 5.40
C GLN A 118 19.75 -5.39 5.59
N SER A 119 20.17 -4.67 6.60
CA SER A 119 19.67 -3.31 6.87
C SER A 119 20.81 -2.34 7.11
N ILE A 120 20.54 -1.09 6.75
CA ILE A 120 21.34 0.09 7.06
C ILE A 120 20.52 0.98 7.99
N VAL A 121 21.16 1.71 8.89
CA VAL A 121 20.46 2.66 9.75
C VAL A 121 20.62 4.07 9.16
N ALA A 122 19.48 4.72 8.86
CA ALA A 122 19.44 6.11 8.44
C ALA A 122 18.37 6.86 9.26
N ASP A 123 18.75 7.98 9.88
CA ASP A 123 17.88 8.79 10.76
C ASP A 123 17.09 7.97 11.80
N GLY A 124 17.71 6.92 12.33
CA GLY A 124 17.12 6.03 13.32
C GLY A 124 16.19 4.95 12.74
N PHE A 125 16.02 4.88 11.41
CA PHE A 125 15.25 3.84 10.74
C PHE A 125 16.16 2.74 10.20
N PRO A 126 15.88 1.47 10.50
CA PRO A 126 16.54 0.33 9.86
C PRO A 126 15.95 0.11 8.47
N LEU A 127 16.58 0.68 7.47
CA LEU A 127 16.18 0.55 6.07
C LEU A 127 16.82 -0.67 5.43
N CYS A 128 16.15 -1.26 4.45
CA CYS A 128 16.77 -2.29 3.63
C CYS A 128 17.96 -1.73 2.86
N TRP A 129 19.03 -2.51 2.73
CA TRP A 129 20.29 -2.11 2.12
C TRP A 129 20.16 -1.56 0.70
N TRP A 130 19.20 -2.08 -0.07
CA TRP A 130 18.97 -1.68 -1.46
C TRP A 130 18.33 -0.28 -1.62
N VAL A 131 17.94 0.38 -0.54
CA VAL A 131 17.48 1.79 -0.59
C VAL A 131 18.60 2.70 -1.08
N ASN A 132 19.85 2.35 -0.80
CA ASN A 132 21.02 3.04 -1.31
C ASN A 132 21.62 2.28 -2.50
N GLY A 133 22.16 3.00 -3.47
CA GLY A 133 22.89 2.41 -4.60
C GLY A 133 22.04 2.15 -5.84
N PHE A 134 20.73 2.43 -5.79
CA PHE A 134 19.82 2.32 -6.92
C PHE A 134 19.02 3.62 -7.13
N LYS A 135 18.67 3.92 -8.38
CA LYS A 135 17.63 4.89 -8.69
C LYS A 135 16.28 4.20 -8.55
N MET A 136 15.53 4.57 -7.51
CA MET A 136 14.27 3.89 -7.18
C MET A 136 13.13 4.40 -8.04
N VAL A 137 12.36 3.47 -8.62
CA VAL A 137 11.04 3.69 -9.20
C VAL A 137 10.01 3.00 -8.31
N ASN A 138 9.15 3.80 -7.69
CA ASN A 138 8.15 3.32 -6.75
C ASN A 138 6.89 2.88 -7.50
N LEU A 139 6.51 1.60 -7.36
CA LEU A 139 5.40 0.95 -8.06
C LEU A 139 4.30 0.51 -7.07
N PRO A 140 3.59 1.43 -6.43
CA PRO A 140 2.57 1.09 -5.45
C PRO A 140 1.33 0.48 -6.11
N LYS A 141 0.60 -0.32 -5.34
CA LYS A 141 -0.75 -0.78 -5.65
C LYS A 141 -1.79 0.19 -5.11
N LEU A 142 -2.75 0.61 -5.93
CA LEU A 142 -3.89 1.38 -5.45
C LEU A 142 -4.82 0.46 -4.66
N LYS A 143 -4.86 0.65 -3.35
CA LYS A 143 -5.71 -0.14 -2.45
C LYS A 143 -6.10 0.62 -1.19
N THR A 144 -7.25 0.25 -0.63
CA THR A 144 -7.73 0.73 0.67
C THR A 144 -6.88 0.20 1.82
N HIS A 145 -6.99 0.86 2.97
CA HIS A 145 -6.29 0.50 4.19
C HIS A 145 -7.11 0.88 5.42
N ASP A 146 -7.34 -0.05 6.33
CA ASP A 146 -8.19 0.15 7.52
C ASP A 146 -7.80 1.38 8.35
N ILE A 147 -6.49 1.64 8.56
CA ILE A 147 -6.01 2.75 9.39
C ILE A 147 -5.72 4.00 8.55
N MET A 148 -5.06 3.86 7.42
CA MET A 148 -4.54 4.98 6.61
C MET A 148 -5.48 5.38 5.47
N THR A 149 -6.69 4.82 5.41
CA THR A 149 -7.69 4.99 4.34
C THR A 149 -7.24 4.40 3.01
N LEU A 150 -6.04 4.77 2.54
CA LEU A 150 -5.45 4.30 1.29
C LEU A 150 -3.99 3.85 1.50
N THR A 151 -3.58 2.86 0.72
CA THR A 151 -2.18 2.52 0.46
C THR A 151 -1.85 3.01 -0.93
N LEU A 152 -0.91 3.95 -1.05
CA LEU A 152 -0.51 4.58 -2.29
C LEU A 152 1.02 4.82 -2.30
N ALA A 153 1.49 5.84 -3.04
CA ALA A 153 2.90 6.08 -3.26
C ALA A 153 3.69 6.38 -1.98
N THR A 154 3.17 7.29 -1.13
CA THR A 154 3.85 7.69 0.10
C THR A 154 3.93 6.54 1.10
N LYS A 155 2.81 5.83 1.35
CA LYS A 155 2.80 4.69 2.27
C LYS A 155 3.61 3.50 1.74
N ASN A 156 3.75 3.33 0.43
CA ASN A 156 4.56 2.24 -0.14
C ASN A 156 6.04 2.34 0.28
N LEU A 157 6.53 3.53 0.62
CA LEU A 157 7.90 3.74 1.14
C LEU A 157 8.12 3.05 2.50
N TYR A 158 7.05 2.76 3.25
CA TYR A 158 7.14 1.96 4.47
C TYR A 158 7.70 0.55 4.21
N GLY A 159 7.54 0.03 2.98
CA GLY A 159 8.19 -1.18 2.52
C GLY A 159 9.72 -1.11 2.44
N CYS A 160 10.33 0.07 2.57
CA CYS A 160 11.79 0.23 2.67
C CYS A 160 12.35 -0.07 4.05
N ILE A 161 11.50 -0.14 5.09
CA ILE A 161 11.92 -0.56 6.43
C ILE A 161 12.15 -2.07 6.45
N SER A 162 13.22 -2.52 7.09
CA SER A 162 13.57 -3.93 7.15
C SER A 162 12.71 -4.72 8.15
N GLY A 163 12.17 -5.85 7.73
CA GLY A 163 11.66 -6.94 8.56
C GLY A 163 10.67 -6.56 9.67
N LEU A 164 10.90 -7.12 10.86
CA LEU A 164 10.05 -6.97 12.06
C LEU A 164 10.03 -5.55 12.64
N HIS A 165 10.93 -4.66 12.23
CA HIS A 165 10.92 -3.28 12.70
C HIS A 165 9.62 -2.55 12.37
N LYS A 166 8.91 -2.97 11.31
CA LYS A 166 7.58 -2.46 10.97
C LYS A 166 6.56 -2.71 12.09
N SER A 167 6.53 -3.95 12.60
CA SER A 167 5.63 -4.31 13.71
C SER A 167 5.99 -3.56 14.98
N HIS A 168 7.29 -3.37 15.25
CA HIS A 168 7.74 -2.59 16.40
C HIS A 168 7.29 -1.12 16.30
N LEU A 169 7.37 -0.49 15.14
CA LEU A 169 6.89 0.87 14.94
C LEU A 169 5.38 0.99 15.20
N HIS A 170 4.58 0.01 14.81
CA HIS A 170 3.15 -0.03 15.18
C HIS A 170 2.91 -0.17 16.68
N LYS A 171 3.83 -0.81 17.42
CA LYS A 171 3.73 -0.92 18.89
C LYS A 171 4.01 0.41 19.59
N VAL A 172 5.02 1.12 19.11
CA VAL A 172 5.45 2.41 19.72
C VAL A 172 4.52 3.54 19.30
N HIS A 173 4.02 3.51 18.07
CA HIS A 173 3.18 4.55 17.46
C HIS A 173 1.77 4.02 17.19
N THR A 174 0.98 3.92 18.26
CA THR A 174 -0.36 3.33 18.21
C THR A 174 -1.43 4.28 17.67
N LYS A 175 -1.18 5.59 17.68
CA LYS A 175 -2.11 6.60 17.13
C LYS A 175 -1.86 6.78 15.64
N THR A 176 -2.92 7.00 14.88
CA THR A 176 -2.85 7.25 13.44
C THR A 176 -1.93 8.42 13.10
N ASP A 177 -2.00 9.52 13.88
CA ASP A 177 -1.17 10.71 13.66
C ASP A 177 0.33 10.40 13.84
N ASP A 178 0.70 9.65 14.90
CA ASP A 178 2.10 9.26 15.14
C ASP A 178 2.63 8.37 14.02
N PHE A 179 1.81 7.43 13.55
CA PHE A 179 2.17 6.57 12.42
C PHE A 179 2.27 7.35 11.10
N THR A 180 1.37 8.30 10.88
CA THR A 180 1.42 9.23 9.74
C THR A 180 2.74 10.02 9.72
N ASN A 181 3.18 10.53 10.87
CA ASN A 181 4.45 11.25 11.00
C ASN A 181 5.66 10.38 10.63
N ILE A 182 5.63 9.06 10.95
CA ILE A 182 6.68 8.13 10.52
C ILE A 182 6.71 8.03 8.99
N ILE A 183 5.54 7.85 8.36
CA ILE A 183 5.46 7.76 6.90
C ILE A 183 5.98 9.06 6.24
N LEU A 184 5.64 10.23 6.78
CA LEU A 184 6.13 11.50 6.27
C LEU A 184 7.65 11.70 6.48
N LYS A 185 8.21 11.18 7.58
CA LYS A 185 9.68 11.15 7.76
C LYS A 185 10.34 10.30 6.68
N LEU A 186 9.81 9.10 6.40
CA LEU A 186 10.32 8.24 5.34
C LEU A 186 10.20 8.91 3.97
N TYR A 187 9.08 9.60 3.68
CA TYR A 187 8.91 10.39 2.46
C TYR A 187 9.97 11.47 2.31
N LYS A 188 10.30 12.19 3.37
CA LYS A 188 11.35 13.24 3.35
C LYS A 188 12.74 12.65 3.09
N MET A 189 12.99 11.44 3.55
CA MET A 189 14.28 10.77 3.49
C MET A 189 14.46 9.94 2.21
N ILE A 190 13.45 9.16 1.83
CA ILE A 190 13.48 8.29 0.66
C ILE A 190 12.82 9.03 -0.50
N LYS A 191 13.61 9.36 -1.53
CA LYS A 191 13.15 10.12 -2.69
C LYS A 191 13.26 9.28 -3.95
N PRO A 192 12.26 8.45 -4.29
CA PRO A 192 12.22 7.76 -5.56
C PRO A 192 12.26 8.75 -6.73
N SER A 193 12.90 8.35 -7.82
CA SER A 193 13.00 9.19 -9.03
C SER A 193 11.66 9.33 -9.75
N LEU A 194 10.76 8.34 -9.57
CA LEU A 194 9.45 8.31 -10.20
C LEU A 194 8.49 7.43 -9.40
N HIS A 195 7.20 7.76 -9.44
CA HIS A 195 6.12 6.98 -8.87
C HIS A 195 5.15 6.57 -9.99
N ILE A 196 4.89 5.27 -10.15
CA ILE A 196 3.94 4.74 -11.13
C ILE A 196 2.99 3.79 -10.41
N VAL A 197 1.75 4.23 -10.18
CA VAL A 197 0.76 3.51 -9.38
C VAL A 197 -0.06 2.57 -10.26
N ASP A 198 -0.10 1.30 -9.86
CA ASP A 198 -0.98 0.30 -10.45
C ASP A 198 -2.39 0.42 -9.85
N GLY A 199 -3.29 1.04 -10.58
CA GLY A 199 -4.71 1.18 -10.31
C GLY A 199 -5.59 0.52 -11.40
N ILE A 200 -5.05 -0.36 -12.24
CA ILE A 200 -5.84 -1.07 -13.26
C ILE A 200 -6.86 -1.99 -12.58
N LEU A 201 -6.39 -2.89 -11.73
CA LEU A 201 -7.19 -3.69 -10.83
C LEU A 201 -6.87 -3.25 -9.39
N SER A 202 -7.63 -2.34 -8.83
CA SER A 202 -7.43 -1.83 -7.47
C SER A 202 -8.09 -2.75 -6.43
N LEU A 203 -7.77 -2.53 -5.14
CA LEU A 203 -8.44 -3.19 -4.02
C LEU A 203 -9.29 -2.18 -3.26
N GLU A 204 -10.60 -2.42 -3.16
CA GLU A 204 -11.54 -1.60 -2.40
C GLU A 204 -12.09 -2.31 -1.15
N GLY A 205 -12.83 -1.60 -0.31
CA GLY A 205 -13.43 -2.14 0.93
C GLY A 205 -12.41 -2.27 2.05
N ASN A 206 -12.44 -3.37 2.79
CA ASN A 206 -11.62 -3.59 3.99
C ASN A 206 -10.19 -4.07 3.66
N GLY A 207 -9.45 -3.27 2.86
CA GLY A 207 -8.04 -3.53 2.57
C GLY A 207 -7.14 -3.38 3.81
N PRO A 208 -5.84 -3.67 3.66
CA PRO A 208 -5.08 -3.77 2.41
C PRO A 208 -4.86 -5.21 1.89
N ALA A 209 -5.46 -6.23 2.53
CA ALA A 209 -5.23 -7.65 2.24
C ALA A 209 -6.55 -8.40 1.92
N LYS A 210 -6.63 -9.69 2.27
CA LYS A 210 -7.71 -10.64 1.91
C LYS A 210 -9.14 -10.22 2.29
N ARG A 211 -9.32 -9.15 3.08
CA ARG A 211 -10.66 -8.62 3.42
C ARG A 211 -11.16 -7.57 2.44
N GLY A 212 -10.29 -7.04 1.58
CA GLY A 212 -10.67 -6.18 0.46
C GLY A 212 -11.24 -6.98 -0.70
N SER A 213 -11.80 -6.27 -1.67
CA SER A 213 -12.35 -6.85 -2.91
C SER A 213 -11.68 -6.21 -4.12
N PRO A 214 -11.26 -7.01 -5.12
CA PRO A 214 -10.74 -6.46 -6.36
C PRO A 214 -11.78 -5.60 -7.08
N ARG A 215 -11.35 -4.47 -7.63
CA ARG A 215 -12.15 -3.57 -8.45
C ARG A 215 -11.38 -3.13 -9.68
N LYS A 216 -11.94 -3.39 -10.85
CA LYS A 216 -11.42 -2.87 -12.12
C LYS A 216 -11.66 -1.36 -12.18
N LEU A 217 -10.57 -0.58 -12.02
CA LEU A 217 -10.59 0.87 -12.06
C LEU A 217 -10.05 1.41 -13.39
N GLY A 218 -9.08 0.72 -13.96
CA GLY A 218 -8.50 1.04 -15.25
C GLY A 218 -7.61 2.28 -15.22
N ALA A 219 -6.94 2.57 -14.10
CA ALA A 219 -6.12 3.76 -13.94
C ALA A 219 -4.64 3.42 -13.75
N VAL A 220 -3.75 4.13 -14.43
CA VAL A 220 -2.32 4.18 -14.15
C VAL A 220 -1.94 5.61 -13.85
N ILE A 221 -1.29 5.85 -12.71
CA ILE A 221 -0.95 7.20 -12.27
C ILE A 221 0.56 7.35 -12.18
N ILE A 222 1.11 8.36 -12.85
CA ILE A 222 2.55 8.66 -12.91
C ILE A 222 2.78 10.00 -12.24
N ALA A 223 3.77 10.10 -11.36
CA ALA A 223 4.09 11.35 -10.67
C ALA A 223 5.58 11.45 -10.31
N ASP A 224 6.08 12.66 -10.22
CA ASP A 224 7.43 12.99 -9.74
C ASP A 224 7.49 13.16 -8.21
N ASP A 225 6.33 13.11 -7.54
CA ASP A 225 6.24 13.25 -6.09
C ASP A 225 5.14 12.36 -5.50
N ALA A 226 5.46 11.66 -4.39
CA ALA A 226 4.56 10.70 -3.78
C ALA A 226 3.33 11.35 -3.15
N LEU A 227 3.46 12.49 -2.48
CA LEU A 227 2.34 13.17 -1.82
C LEU A 227 1.36 13.74 -2.84
N TYR A 228 1.87 14.34 -3.91
CA TYR A 228 1.03 14.86 -5.00
C TYR A 228 0.35 13.74 -5.78
N CYS A 229 1.03 12.60 -5.94
CA CYS A 229 0.43 11.38 -6.47
C CYS A 229 -0.77 10.92 -5.62
N ASP A 230 -0.57 10.79 -4.30
CA ASP A 230 -1.59 10.34 -3.36
C ASP A 230 -2.77 11.32 -3.26
N TRP A 231 -2.49 12.62 -3.35
CA TRP A 231 -3.50 13.66 -3.36
C TRP A 231 -4.35 13.63 -4.64
N ALA A 232 -3.73 13.51 -5.81
CA ALA A 232 -4.46 13.41 -7.08
C ALA A 232 -5.35 12.17 -7.12
N ILE A 233 -4.86 11.02 -6.63
CA ILE A 233 -5.67 9.79 -6.50
C ILE A 233 -6.81 9.98 -5.51
N SER A 234 -6.57 10.62 -4.37
CA SER A 234 -7.64 10.91 -3.38
C SER A 234 -8.75 11.74 -4.02
N LYS A 235 -8.41 12.77 -4.79
CA LYS A 235 -9.36 13.58 -5.56
C LYS A 235 -10.11 12.78 -6.61
N MET A 236 -9.39 11.95 -7.38
CA MET A 236 -9.98 11.06 -8.39
C MET A 236 -11.01 10.10 -7.77
N LEU A 237 -10.79 9.64 -6.54
CA LEU A 237 -11.72 8.78 -5.79
C LEU A 237 -12.80 9.55 -5.01
N GLY A 238 -12.89 10.88 -5.16
CA GLY A 238 -13.85 11.72 -4.45
C GLY A 238 -13.62 11.83 -2.94
N LEU A 239 -12.39 11.51 -2.47
CA LEU A 239 -12.03 11.57 -1.07
C LEU A 239 -11.63 13.01 -0.69
N LYS A 240 -12.24 13.57 0.36
CA LYS A 240 -11.83 14.86 0.92
C LYS A 240 -10.48 14.71 1.64
N ASP A 241 -9.66 15.76 1.58
CA ASP A 241 -8.30 15.76 2.13
C ASP A 241 -8.24 15.37 3.62
N ASP A 242 -9.20 15.85 4.40
CA ASP A 242 -9.32 15.51 5.85
C ASP A 242 -9.53 14.02 6.13
N PHE A 243 -9.98 13.27 5.15
CA PHE A 243 -10.24 11.84 5.30
C PHE A 243 -9.06 10.95 4.89
N ASN A 244 -8.01 11.54 4.33
CA ASN A 244 -6.73 10.86 4.12
C ASN A 244 -5.72 11.38 5.16
N PRO A 245 -5.34 10.59 6.17
CA PRO A 245 -4.45 11.05 7.24
C PRO A 245 -3.11 11.60 6.74
N LEU A 246 -2.54 11.00 5.68
CA LEU A 246 -1.28 11.48 5.09
C LEU A 246 -1.44 12.85 4.44
N ILE A 247 -2.48 13.05 3.64
CA ILE A 247 -2.75 14.31 2.96
C ILE A 247 -3.04 15.41 3.99
N LYS A 248 -3.89 15.12 4.98
CA LYS A 248 -4.23 16.04 6.07
C LYS A 248 -2.98 16.52 6.81
N GLN A 249 -2.12 15.59 7.23
CA GLN A 249 -0.90 15.92 7.97
C GLN A 249 0.13 16.61 7.08
N ALA A 250 0.28 16.19 5.82
CA ALA A 250 1.18 16.83 4.87
C ALA A 250 0.82 18.31 4.62
N LYS A 251 -0.46 18.62 4.48
CA LYS A 251 -0.94 20.02 4.39
C LYS A 251 -0.64 20.82 5.65
N LYS A 252 -0.88 20.24 6.82
CA LYS A 252 -0.57 20.86 8.10
C LYS A 252 0.91 21.18 8.27
N GLU A 253 1.80 20.36 7.71
CA GLU A 253 3.25 20.55 7.74
C GLU A 253 3.79 21.41 6.58
N GLY A 254 2.93 21.94 5.69
CA GLY A 254 3.35 22.70 4.50
C GLY A 254 4.12 21.88 3.47
N LEU A 255 3.94 20.54 3.46
CA LEU A 255 4.59 19.63 2.52
C LEU A 255 3.79 19.43 1.23
N LEU A 256 2.53 19.81 1.25
CA LEU A 256 1.60 19.71 0.12
C LEU A 256 0.91 21.06 -0.07
N GLU A 257 1.28 21.75 -1.12
CA GLU A 257 0.62 22.96 -1.60
C GLU A 257 -0.42 22.58 -2.69
N GLU A 258 -1.45 23.39 -2.90
CA GLU A 258 -2.54 23.01 -3.82
C GLU A 258 -2.20 23.19 -5.31
N GLU A 259 -0.94 23.40 -5.65
CA GLU A 259 -0.49 23.67 -7.02
C GLU A 259 0.27 22.47 -7.61
N ALA A 260 -0.47 21.58 -8.25
CA ALA A 260 0.11 20.53 -9.10
C ALA A 260 -0.52 20.57 -10.49
N GLU A 261 0.27 20.28 -11.52
CA GLU A 261 -0.23 20.04 -12.86
C GLU A 261 -0.78 18.61 -12.93
N ILE A 262 -2.12 18.48 -12.98
CA ILE A 262 -2.78 17.17 -13.12
C ILE A 262 -3.28 17.03 -14.56
N ILE A 263 -2.70 16.08 -15.30
CA ILE A 263 -3.09 15.70 -16.65
C ILE A 263 -3.81 14.37 -16.57
N SER A 264 -5.10 14.33 -16.90
CA SER A 264 -5.93 13.15 -16.71
C SER A 264 -6.70 12.78 -17.97
N GLU A 265 -6.67 11.50 -18.34
CA GLU A 265 -7.54 10.90 -19.37
C GLU A 265 -8.95 10.58 -18.81
N PHE A 266 -9.16 10.71 -17.50
CA PHE A 266 -10.48 10.66 -16.87
C PHE A 266 -11.10 12.07 -16.94
N GLN A 267 -12.26 12.21 -17.54
CA GLN A 267 -12.93 13.49 -17.86
C GLN A 267 -13.45 14.23 -16.61
N GLY A 268 -12.56 14.56 -15.66
CA GLY A 268 -12.86 15.50 -14.56
C GLY A 268 -13.86 15.03 -13.48
N GLU A 269 -14.54 13.91 -13.65
CA GLU A 269 -15.47 13.38 -12.66
C GLU A 269 -14.76 12.44 -11.68
N ALA A 270 -15.04 12.65 -10.39
CA ALA A 270 -14.62 11.71 -9.37
C ALA A 270 -15.24 10.32 -9.63
N ILE A 271 -14.45 9.27 -9.41
CA ILE A 271 -14.93 7.89 -9.50
C ILE A 271 -15.93 7.67 -8.38
N LYS A 272 -17.21 7.56 -8.76
CA LYS A 272 -18.31 7.28 -7.86
C LYS A 272 -18.26 5.80 -7.44
N ASP A 273 -18.82 5.48 -6.28
CA ASP A 273 -19.00 4.10 -5.77
C ASP A 273 -17.73 3.34 -5.39
N PHE A 274 -16.58 4.02 -5.25
CA PHE A 274 -15.39 3.39 -4.68
C PHE A 274 -15.62 3.13 -3.19
N LYS A 275 -15.50 1.85 -2.77
CA LYS A 275 -15.78 1.44 -1.40
C LYS A 275 -14.56 1.64 -0.51
N PHE A 276 -14.66 2.55 0.44
CA PHE A 276 -13.66 2.74 1.49
C PHE A 276 -13.84 1.71 2.63
N PRO A 277 -12.81 1.51 3.50
CA PRO A 277 -12.92 0.58 4.62
C PRO A 277 -14.06 0.92 5.57
N GLU A 278 -14.63 -0.07 6.21
CA GLU A 278 -15.71 0.13 7.19
C GLU A 278 -15.28 1.00 8.38
N ALA A 279 -14.03 0.85 8.83
CA ALA A 279 -13.43 1.72 9.84
C ALA A 279 -13.40 3.20 9.44
N PHE A 280 -13.46 3.51 8.14
CA PHE A 280 -13.48 4.87 7.61
C PHE A 280 -14.72 5.67 8.05
N ILE A 281 -15.83 5.02 8.37
CA ILE A 281 -17.06 5.69 8.86
C ILE A 281 -16.76 6.48 10.15
N LEU A 282 -15.86 5.99 10.99
CA LEU A 282 -15.49 6.69 12.23
C LEU A 282 -14.75 8.01 11.95
N ASN A 283 -13.97 8.06 10.88
CA ASN A 283 -13.24 9.27 10.50
C ASN A 283 -14.17 10.39 9.97
N ARG A 284 -15.45 10.05 9.67
CA ARG A 284 -16.48 11.01 9.24
C ARG A 284 -17.27 11.62 10.39
N LEU A 285 -17.16 11.06 11.59
CA LEU A 285 -17.88 11.58 12.77
C LEU A 285 -17.09 12.71 13.42
N PRO A 286 -17.76 13.77 13.89
CA PRO A 286 -17.12 14.85 14.66
C PRO A 286 -16.45 14.31 15.93
N SER A 287 -15.25 14.81 16.25
CA SER A 287 -14.47 14.38 17.41
C SER A 287 -15.26 14.31 18.73
N PRO A 288 -16.20 15.24 19.06
CA PRO A 288 -17.02 15.16 20.25
C PRO A 288 -17.95 13.94 20.25
N ALA A 289 -18.53 13.60 19.07
CA ALA A 289 -19.41 12.42 18.95
C ALA A 289 -18.62 11.13 19.16
N ILE A 290 -17.39 11.04 18.66
CA ILE A 290 -16.51 9.89 18.87
C ILE A 290 -16.20 9.71 20.36
N SER A 291 -15.93 10.79 21.11
CA SER A 291 -15.58 10.73 22.54
C SER A 291 -16.74 10.25 23.41
N VAL A 292 -17.95 10.73 23.13
CA VAL A 292 -19.18 10.33 23.86
C VAL A 292 -19.58 8.88 23.55
N PHE A 293 -19.35 8.43 22.32
CA PHE A 293 -19.78 7.10 21.87
C PHE A 293 -18.64 6.07 21.78
N LYS A 294 -17.44 6.38 22.28
CA LYS A 294 -16.26 5.50 22.21
C LYS A 294 -16.53 4.08 22.72
N GLY A 295 -17.38 3.93 23.73
CA GLY A 295 -17.78 2.64 24.27
C GLY A 295 -18.75 1.85 23.36
N LEU A 296 -19.53 2.55 22.52
CA LEU A 296 -20.54 1.96 21.63
C LEU A 296 -19.96 1.55 20.27
N PHE A 297 -18.87 2.21 19.84
CA PHE A 297 -18.17 1.96 18.58
C PHE A 297 -16.97 1.01 18.74
N ASN A 298 -17.01 0.08 19.68
CA ASN A 298 -15.93 -0.87 19.88
C ASN A 298 -15.81 -1.84 18.71
N PHE A 299 -14.83 -1.57 17.85
CA PHE A 299 -14.33 -2.58 16.92
C PHE A 299 -13.47 -3.59 17.68
N ARG A 300 -13.64 -4.85 17.37
CA ARG A 300 -12.78 -5.92 17.90
C ARG A 300 -12.39 -6.84 16.77
N LEU A 301 -11.14 -7.29 16.79
CA LEU A 301 -10.70 -8.34 15.89
C LEU A 301 -11.26 -9.67 16.37
N ALA A 302 -11.74 -10.50 15.47
CA ALA A 302 -12.17 -11.86 15.75
C ALA A 302 -11.53 -12.84 14.78
N ILE A 303 -11.31 -14.05 15.25
CA ILE A 303 -10.79 -15.14 14.42
C ILE A 303 -11.95 -15.95 13.85
N ASN A 304 -12.07 -15.95 12.53
CA ASN A 304 -12.98 -16.83 11.81
C ASN A 304 -12.45 -18.26 11.85
N LYS A 305 -13.06 -19.09 12.68
CA LYS A 305 -12.60 -20.47 12.92
C LYS A 305 -12.72 -21.35 11.68
N ALA A 306 -13.65 -21.06 10.78
CA ALA A 306 -13.84 -21.84 9.54
C ALA A 306 -12.71 -21.57 8.52
N LYS A 307 -12.09 -20.39 8.56
CA LYS A 307 -10.97 -20.00 7.67
C LYS A 307 -9.61 -20.24 8.31
N CYS A 308 -9.52 -20.30 9.63
CA CYS A 308 -8.25 -20.34 10.35
C CYS A 308 -7.60 -21.72 10.32
N SER A 309 -6.42 -21.83 9.71
CA SER A 309 -5.62 -23.07 9.69
C SER A 309 -4.72 -23.26 10.92
N GLY A 310 -4.63 -22.29 11.83
CA GLY A 310 -3.71 -22.37 12.98
C GLY A 310 -2.23 -22.16 12.63
N CYS A 311 -1.90 -21.53 11.52
CA CYS A 311 -0.53 -21.34 11.03
C CYS A 311 0.37 -20.45 11.89
N ALA A 312 -0.15 -19.80 12.92
CA ALA A 312 0.54 -18.93 13.89
C ALA A 312 1.17 -17.63 13.30
N LYS A 313 1.03 -17.29 12.03
CA LYS A 313 1.57 -16.04 11.45
C LYS A 313 1.08 -14.79 12.21
N CYS A 314 -0.21 -14.76 12.59
CA CYS A 314 -0.78 -13.66 13.39
C CYS A 314 -0.18 -13.54 14.79
N VAL A 315 0.30 -14.64 15.38
CA VAL A 315 1.01 -14.63 16.67
C VAL A 315 2.39 -14.00 16.51
N GLN A 316 3.11 -14.40 15.46
CA GLN A 316 4.49 -13.91 15.19
C GLN A 316 4.53 -12.41 14.92
N VAL A 317 3.56 -11.88 14.19
CA VAL A 317 3.52 -10.45 13.79
C VAL A 317 2.85 -9.55 14.84
N CYS A 318 2.29 -10.10 15.91
CA CYS A 318 1.61 -9.31 16.93
C CYS A 318 2.60 -8.55 17.84
N PRO A 319 2.79 -7.22 17.67
CA PRO A 319 3.77 -6.47 18.43
C PRO A 319 3.41 -6.32 19.91
N ALA A 320 2.12 -6.49 20.24
CA ALA A 320 1.61 -6.43 21.62
C ALA A 320 1.56 -7.80 22.31
N HIS A 321 1.97 -8.89 21.61
CA HIS A 321 1.85 -10.27 22.11
C HIS A 321 0.44 -10.59 22.63
N ALA A 322 -0.58 -10.02 21.98
CA ALA A 322 -1.97 -10.17 22.35
C ALA A 322 -2.62 -11.45 21.78
N ILE A 323 -1.94 -12.16 20.89
CA ILE A 323 -2.48 -13.35 20.22
C ILE A 323 -1.76 -14.60 20.75
N LYS A 324 -2.52 -15.62 21.10
CA LYS A 324 -2.02 -16.92 21.53
C LYS A 324 -2.65 -18.03 20.70
N ILE A 325 -1.90 -19.11 20.53
CA ILE A 325 -2.40 -20.34 19.91
C ILE A 325 -2.26 -21.50 20.92
N HIS A 326 -3.33 -22.25 21.09
CA HIS A 326 -3.35 -23.43 21.92
C HIS A 326 -4.20 -24.51 21.23
N ALA A 327 -3.64 -25.70 21.01
CA ALA A 327 -4.30 -26.80 20.29
C ALA A 327 -4.99 -26.32 18.98
N SER A 328 -4.24 -25.60 18.15
CA SER A 328 -4.69 -24.99 16.87
C SER A 328 -5.81 -23.94 17.01
N LYS A 329 -6.21 -23.56 18.22
CA LYS A 329 -7.16 -22.47 18.46
C LYS A 329 -6.40 -21.15 18.71
N VAL A 330 -6.66 -20.18 17.86
CA VAL A 330 -6.13 -18.82 18.01
C VAL A 330 -7.08 -17.99 18.86
N THR A 331 -6.54 -17.31 19.88
CA THR A 331 -7.29 -16.43 20.79
C THR A 331 -6.62 -15.07 20.88
N ILE A 332 -7.41 -14.01 21.08
CA ILE A 332 -6.95 -12.63 21.20
C ILE A 332 -7.22 -12.13 22.63
N ASP A 333 -6.18 -11.67 23.30
CA ASP A 333 -6.27 -10.95 24.57
C ASP A 333 -6.59 -9.46 24.27
N TYR A 334 -7.84 -9.09 24.41
CA TYR A 334 -8.31 -7.73 24.10
C TYR A 334 -7.80 -6.67 25.09
N LYS A 335 -7.26 -7.05 26.24
CA LYS A 335 -6.62 -6.10 27.18
C LYS A 335 -5.23 -5.66 26.66
N LYS A 336 -4.57 -6.51 25.87
CA LYS A 336 -3.27 -6.26 25.27
C LYS A 336 -3.36 -5.77 23.82
N CYS A 337 -4.47 -6.04 23.15
CA CYS A 337 -4.61 -5.71 21.72
C CYS A 337 -4.65 -4.20 21.50
N ILE A 338 -3.71 -3.69 20.70
CA ILE A 338 -3.58 -2.28 20.32
C ILE A 338 -4.30 -1.94 19.01
N MET A 339 -5.05 -2.85 18.42
CA MET A 339 -5.81 -2.69 17.16
C MET A 339 -4.97 -2.21 15.97
N CYS A 340 -3.69 -2.59 15.89
CA CYS A 340 -2.77 -2.20 14.82
C CYS A 340 -3.02 -2.90 13.48
N MET A 341 -3.92 -3.86 13.41
CA MET A 341 -4.33 -4.64 12.23
C MET A 341 -3.25 -5.53 11.61
N CYS A 342 -2.00 -5.55 12.08
CA CYS A 342 -0.91 -6.36 11.52
C CYS A 342 -1.28 -7.85 11.34
N CYS A 343 -2.02 -8.43 12.29
CA CYS A 343 -2.47 -9.82 12.22
C CYS A 343 -3.51 -10.05 11.10
N SER A 344 -4.35 -9.06 10.80
CA SER A 344 -5.30 -9.11 9.69
C SER A 344 -4.60 -8.97 8.35
N GLU A 345 -3.63 -8.06 8.26
CA GLU A 345 -2.85 -7.82 7.04
C GLU A 345 -2.01 -9.04 6.64
N MET A 346 -1.47 -9.77 7.62
CA MET A 346 -0.60 -10.93 7.38
C MET A 346 -1.34 -12.26 7.28
N CYS A 347 -2.68 -12.26 7.43
CA CYS A 347 -3.46 -13.48 7.34
C CYS A 347 -3.76 -13.85 5.88
N GLU A 348 -3.01 -14.80 5.32
CA GLU A 348 -3.17 -15.26 3.94
C GLU A 348 -4.54 -15.88 3.64
N LEU A 349 -5.26 -16.35 4.69
CA LEU A 349 -6.57 -16.93 4.57
C LEU A 349 -7.71 -15.94 4.86
N GLY A 350 -7.37 -14.68 5.22
CA GLY A 350 -8.36 -13.69 5.62
C GLY A 350 -9.21 -14.15 6.80
N ALA A 351 -8.60 -14.88 7.76
CA ALA A 351 -9.31 -15.41 8.91
C ALA A 351 -9.41 -14.44 10.09
N VAL A 352 -8.77 -13.26 10.00
CA VAL A 352 -8.86 -12.24 11.04
C VAL A 352 -9.80 -11.14 10.58
N ASP A 353 -11.01 -11.13 11.13
CA ASP A 353 -12.08 -10.20 10.77
C ASP A 353 -12.23 -9.07 11.80
N LEU A 354 -12.74 -7.94 11.34
CA LEU A 354 -13.15 -6.82 12.18
C LEU A 354 -14.62 -7.03 12.59
N CYS A 355 -14.85 -7.32 13.88
CA CYS A 355 -16.21 -7.41 14.41
C CYS A 355 -16.73 -6.03 14.78
N GLU A 356 -17.81 -5.64 14.13
CA GLU A 356 -18.55 -4.42 14.44
C GLU A 356 -19.44 -4.62 15.66
N SER A 357 -19.54 -3.57 16.48
CA SER A 357 -20.54 -3.52 17.53
C SER A 357 -21.96 -3.53 16.94
N PHE A 358 -22.93 -3.98 17.74
CA PHE A 358 -24.35 -3.95 17.36
C PHE A 358 -24.81 -2.58 16.85
N PHE A 359 -24.32 -1.48 17.44
CA PHE A 359 -24.66 -0.11 17.04
C PHE A 359 -24.15 0.26 15.65
N ILE A 360 -22.95 -0.17 15.27
CA ILE A 360 -22.44 0.06 13.91
C ILE A 360 -23.29 -0.69 12.88
N LYS A 361 -23.68 -1.92 13.18
CA LYS A 361 -24.61 -2.68 12.33
C LYS A 361 -25.96 -1.98 12.17
N ALA A 362 -26.50 -1.43 13.25
CA ALA A 362 -27.77 -0.69 13.23
C ALA A 362 -27.67 0.61 12.40
N ILE A 363 -26.58 1.39 12.55
CA ILE A 363 -26.35 2.61 11.75
C ILE A 363 -26.22 2.27 10.26
N LYS A 364 -25.52 1.21 9.91
CA LYS A 364 -25.42 0.74 8.52
C LYS A 364 -26.75 0.32 7.93
N ALA A 365 -27.59 -0.36 8.73
CA ALA A 365 -28.94 -0.73 8.31
C ALA A 365 -29.81 0.51 8.02
N LEU A 366 -29.74 1.52 8.88
CA LEU A 366 -30.47 2.80 8.70
C LEU A 366 -29.96 3.62 7.52
N SER A 367 -28.66 3.58 7.22
CA SER A 367 -28.09 4.30 6.07
C SER A 367 -28.45 3.65 4.73
N LYS A 368 -28.65 2.32 4.69
CA LYS A 368 -29.11 1.61 3.49
C LYS A 368 -30.61 1.85 3.17
N CYS A 369 -31.41 2.25 4.16
CA CYS A 369 -32.81 2.59 3.95
C CYS A 369 -33.03 4.04 3.41
N ARG A 370 -31.97 4.83 3.27
CA ARG A 370 -32.02 6.23 2.76
C ARG A 370 -31.42 6.41 1.36
N GLN A 371 -31.04 5.33 0.70
CA GLN A 371 -30.73 5.27 -0.73
C GLN A 371 -31.85 4.53 -1.49
#